data_7bd02196c270a0d1046d7829d6407682
#
_entry.id   7bd02196c270a0d1046d7829d6407682
#
_cell.length_a   1.000
_cell.length_b   1.000
_cell.length_c   1.000
_cell.angle_alpha   90.00
_cell.angle_beta   90.00
_cell.angle_gamma   90.00
#
_symmetry.space_group_name_H-M   'P 1'
#
loop_
_entity.id
_entity.type
_entity.pdbx_description
1 polymer ?
#
loop_
_entity_poly.entity_id
_entity_poly.type
_entity_poly.pdbx_seq_one_letter_code
_entity_poly.pdbx_strand_id
1 'polypeptide(L)'
;LLFGGEGTGLSTVDLQSCDFLTTLPTWEGYPIANLSHSVNAFLYQLHADRVQQQQGNDAGLPNIVPMDKSISPELRETFLKAVDEFSAASLGNAERQSSIKNSLTRMVMMSSPTEDEVTRLIGGLIDATTSLQYSSGDDTWRKNRRRRIE
;
A
#
# COMPACT_ATOMS: atom_id res chain seq x y z
N LEU A 1 0.58 5.52 -12.63
CA LEU A 1 -0.81 5.93 -12.51
C LEU A 1 -1.69 4.98 -13.29
N LEU A 2 -2.77 4.53 -12.66
CA LEU A 2 -3.76 3.66 -13.28
C LEU A 2 -5.09 4.40 -13.33
N PHE A 3 -5.71 4.43 -14.51
CA PHE A 3 -7.00 5.04 -14.74
C PHE A 3 -7.98 3.99 -15.27
N GLY A 4 -9.20 3.99 -14.76
CA GLY A 4 -10.25 3.08 -15.21
C GLY A 4 -10.91 3.54 -16.51
N GLY A 5 -11.60 2.61 -17.17
CA GLY A 5 -12.39 2.91 -18.36
C GLY A 5 -13.62 3.78 -18.07
N GLU A 6 -14.05 4.54 -19.09
CA GLU A 6 -15.29 5.30 -18.97
C GLU A 6 -16.49 4.36 -18.77
N GLY A 7 -17.29 4.65 -17.76
CA GLY A 7 -18.49 3.89 -17.41
C GLY A 7 -18.29 2.68 -16.48
N THR A 8 -17.12 2.04 -16.48
CA THR A 8 -16.86 0.86 -15.64
C THR A 8 -15.87 1.13 -14.50
N GLY A 9 -15.03 2.16 -14.64
CA GLY A 9 -13.99 2.47 -13.68
C GLY A 9 -12.87 1.40 -13.64
N LEU A 10 -12.19 1.31 -12.52
CA LEU A 10 -11.17 0.29 -12.23
C LEU A 10 -11.82 -1.01 -11.73
N SER A 11 -11.32 -2.14 -12.19
CA SER A 11 -11.74 -3.44 -11.67
C SER A 11 -11.25 -3.66 -10.24
N THR A 12 -11.84 -4.63 -9.53
CA THR A 12 -11.38 -5.00 -8.18
C THR A 12 -9.91 -5.44 -8.17
N VAL A 13 -9.47 -6.10 -9.22
CA VAL A 13 -8.06 -6.53 -9.37
C VAL A 13 -7.15 -5.33 -9.53
N ASP A 14 -7.55 -4.35 -10.36
CA ASP A 14 -6.81 -3.10 -10.54
C ASP A 14 -6.69 -2.33 -9.22
N LEU A 15 -7.80 -2.20 -8.48
CA LEU A 15 -7.83 -1.54 -7.18
C LEU A 15 -6.92 -2.21 -6.15
N GLN A 16 -6.85 -3.54 -6.16
CA GLN A 16 -5.98 -4.31 -5.27
C GLN A 16 -4.49 -4.18 -5.63
N SER A 17 -4.18 -3.85 -6.88
CA SER A 17 -2.80 -3.63 -7.34
C SER A 17 -2.27 -2.23 -7.02
N CYS A 18 -3.14 -1.29 -6.62
CA CYS A 18 -2.77 0.07 -6.30
C CYS A 18 -2.32 0.21 -4.84
N ASP A 19 -1.32 1.06 -4.60
CA ASP A 19 -0.87 1.38 -3.25
C ASP A 19 -1.85 2.30 -2.54
N PHE A 20 -2.46 3.24 -3.26
CA PHE A 20 -3.51 4.13 -2.75
C PHE A 20 -4.46 4.54 -3.87
N LEU A 21 -5.63 5.00 -3.47
CA LEU A 21 -6.66 5.50 -4.36
C LEU A 21 -6.81 7.01 -4.14
N THR A 22 -6.98 7.72 -5.23
CA THR A 22 -7.25 9.14 -5.20
C THR A 22 -8.40 9.49 -6.13
N THR A 23 -9.09 10.57 -5.84
CA THR A 23 -10.20 11.06 -6.65
C THR A 23 -10.11 12.56 -6.81
N LEU A 24 -10.63 13.08 -7.91
CA LEU A 24 -10.77 14.51 -8.09
C LEU A 24 -12.01 14.99 -7.33
N PRO A 25 -11.91 16.07 -6.55
CA PRO A 25 -13.08 16.72 -5.99
C PRO A 25 -13.88 17.37 -7.13
N THR A 26 -14.95 16.73 -7.55
CA THR A 26 -15.88 17.24 -8.55
C THR A 26 -17.10 17.86 -7.87
N TRP A 27 -17.84 18.67 -8.62
CA TRP A 27 -19.05 19.28 -8.10
C TRP A 27 -20.12 18.21 -7.79
N GLU A 28 -20.74 18.30 -6.62
CA GLU A 28 -21.72 17.32 -6.13
C GLU A 28 -22.91 17.10 -7.08
N GLY A 29 -23.32 18.15 -7.81
CA GLY A 29 -24.41 18.05 -8.79
C GLY A 29 -24.02 17.30 -10.07
N TYR A 30 -22.73 17.12 -10.36
CA TYR A 30 -22.23 16.34 -11.48
C TYR A 30 -20.87 15.72 -11.12
N PRO A 31 -20.87 14.61 -10.39
CA PRO A 31 -19.66 14.04 -9.83
C PRO A 31 -18.81 13.24 -10.84
N ILE A 32 -19.17 13.28 -12.12
CA ILE A 32 -18.50 12.54 -13.19
C ILE A 32 -17.53 13.46 -13.92
N ALA A 33 -16.26 13.10 -13.97
CA ALA A 33 -15.27 13.73 -14.82
C ALA A 33 -14.94 12.84 -16.01
N ASN A 34 -14.85 13.43 -17.20
CA ASN A 34 -14.36 12.72 -18.38
C ASN A 34 -12.94 12.19 -18.12
N LEU A 35 -12.65 10.96 -18.57
CA LEU A 35 -11.37 10.30 -18.35
C LEU A 35 -10.18 11.15 -18.79
N SER A 36 -10.24 11.77 -19.97
CA SER A 36 -9.16 12.62 -20.48
C SER A 36 -8.93 13.86 -19.60
N HIS A 37 -9.99 14.46 -19.06
CA HIS A 37 -9.90 15.59 -18.15
C HIS A 37 -9.30 15.15 -16.80
N SER A 38 -9.70 14.00 -16.30
CA SER A 38 -9.13 13.42 -15.05
C SER A 38 -7.64 13.14 -15.20
N VAL A 39 -7.24 12.50 -16.30
CA VAL A 39 -5.82 12.24 -16.60
C VAL A 39 -5.03 13.54 -16.66
N ASN A 40 -5.55 14.55 -17.39
CA ASN A 40 -4.89 15.85 -17.50
C ASN A 40 -4.75 16.55 -16.15
N ALA A 41 -5.80 16.56 -15.34
CA ALA A 41 -5.77 17.19 -14.01
C ALA A 41 -4.70 16.55 -13.09
N PHE A 42 -4.63 15.22 -13.05
CA PHE A 42 -3.63 14.52 -12.26
C PHE A 42 -2.21 14.77 -12.77
N LEU A 43 -1.99 14.70 -14.09
CA LEU A 43 -0.67 14.95 -14.68
C LEU A 43 -0.22 16.38 -14.47
N TYR A 44 -1.15 17.34 -14.60
CA TYR A 44 -0.86 18.76 -14.32
C TYR A 44 -0.46 18.97 -12.87
N GLN A 45 -1.22 18.40 -11.92
CA GLN A 45 -0.92 18.53 -10.49
C GLN A 45 0.45 17.94 -10.15
N LEU A 46 0.75 16.73 -10.64
CA LEU A 46 2.05 16.11 -10.43
C LEU A 46 3.21 16.91 -11.04
N HIS A 47 2.98 17.53 -12.21
CA HIS A 47 3.98 18.40 -12.82
C HIS A 47 4.17 19.69 -12.02
N ALA A 48 3.09 20.31 -11.56
CA ALA A 48 3.13 21.51 -10.73
C ALA A 48 3.90 21.26 -9.42
N ASP A 49 3.62 20.13 -8.75
CA ASP A 49 4.32 19.72 -7.53
C ASP A 49 5.81 19.51 -7.78
N ARG A 50 6.17 18.84 -8.88
CA ARG A 50 7.56 18.64 -9.26
C ARG A 50 8.29 19.97 -9.51
N VAL A 51 7.66 20.88 -10.22
CA VAL A 51 8.23 22.23 -10.48
C VAL A 51 8.43 22.98 -9.17
N GLN A 52 7.43 22.95 -8.27
CA GLN A 52 7.51 23.60 -6.97
C GLN A 52 8.65 23.03 -6.12
N GLN A 53 8.83 21.69 -6.11
CA GLN A 53 9.93 21.04 -5.39
C GLN A 53 11.32 21.44 -5.96
N GLN A 54 11.41 21.66 -7.26
CA GLN A 54 12.67 22.05 -7.92
C GLN A 54 13.01 23.53 -7.75
N GLN A 55 12.01 24.39 -7.67
CA GLN A 55 12.19 25.84 -7.58
C GLN A 55 12.14 26.41 -6.16
N GLY A 56 11.81 25.58 -5.18
CA GLY A 56 11.53 26.01 -3.81
C GLY A 56 10.12 26.59 -3.64
N ASN A 57 9.78 26.90 -2.39
CA ASN A 57 8.42 27.30 -1.99
C ASN A 57 7.94 28.65 -2.53
N ASP A 58 8.75 29.36 -3.31
CA ASP A 58 8.44 30.71 -3.76
C ASP A 58 7.47 30.78 -4.95
N ALA A 59 7.02 29.66 -5.48
CA ALA A 59 6.17 29.61 -6.67
C ALA A 59 4.68 29.92 -6.40
N GLY A 60 4.27 30.23 -5.17
CA GLY A 60 2.88 30.63 -4.86
C GLY A 60 1.83 29.53 -5.00
N LEU A 61 2.25 28.27 -5.18
CA LEU A 61 1.37 27.12 -5.17
C LEU A 61 1.05 26.71 -3.71
N PRO A 62 -0.13 26.15 -3.44
CA PRO A 62 -0.47 25.69 -2.09
C PRO A 62 0.57 24.69 -1.61
N ASN A 63 0.95 24.79 -0.33
CA ASN A 63 1.84 23.84 0.32
C ASN A 63 1.26 22.43 0.22
N ILE A 64 1.75 21.67 -0.74
CA ILE A 64 1.47 20.25 -0.82
C ILE A 64 2.53 19.56 0.01
N VAL A 65 2.09 18.86 1.04
CA VAL A 65 2.98 18.01 1.82
C VAL A 65 3.64 17.03 0.85
N PRO A 66 4.98 17.03 0.72
CA PRO A 66 5.64 16.09 -0.17
C PRO A 66 5.15 14.68 0.22
N MET A 67 4.69 13.89 -0.75
CA MET A 67 4.47 12.48 -0.49
C MET A 67 5.82 11.90 -0.07
N ASP A 68 5.92 11.47 1.18
CA ASP A 68 7.07 10.70 1.62
C ASP A 68 7.31 9.59 0.61
N LYS A 69 8.59 9.33 0.33
CA LYS A 69 8.99 8.36 -0.68
C LYS A 69 8.17 7.08 -0.50
N SER A 70 7.49 6.67 -1.56
CA SER A 70 6.85 5.35 -1.57
C SER A 70 7.88 4.30 -1.16
N ILE A 71 7.45 3.34 -0.37
CA ILE A 71 8.29 2.20 0.02
C ILE A 71 8.93 1.55 -1.22
N SER A 72 10.19 1.14 -1.09
CA SER A 72 10.90 0.48 -2.17
C SER A 72 10.19 -0.81 -2.61
N PRO A 73 10.27 -1.19 -3.90
CA PRO A 73 9.66 -2.43 -4.38
C PRO A 73 10.10 -3.67 -3.59
N GLU A 74 11.36 -3.71 -3.19
CA GLU A 74 11.95 -4.79 -2.40
C GLU A 74 11.34 -4.88 -1.00
N LEU A 75 11.16 -3.73 -0.35
CA LEU A 75 10.52 -3.66 0.97
C LEU A 75 9.05 -4.04 0.89
N ARG A 76 8.36 -3.60 -0.17
CA ARG A 76 6.97 -3.98 -0.45
C ARG A 76 6.83 -5.49 -0.62
N GLU A 77 7.70 -6.12 -1.42
CA GLU A 77 7.69 -7.57 -1.61
C GLU A 77 7.91 -8.32 -0.28
N THR A 78 8.87 -7.84 0.51
CA THR A 78 9.17 -8.40 1.83
C THR A 78 7.97 -8.27 2.78
N PHE A 79 7.29 -7.14 2.77
CA PHE A 79 6.06 -6.93 3.54
C PHE A 79 4.96 -7.90 3.12
N LEU A 80 4.70 -8.04 1.82
CA LEU A 80 3.66 -8.95 1.32
C LEU A 80 3.94 -10.40 1.70
N LYS A 81 5.21 -10.83 1.67
CA LYS A 81 5.62 -12.17 2.15
C LYS A 81 5.36 -12.33 3.65
N ALA A 82 5.71 -11.32 4.46
CA ALA A 82 5.46 -11.37 5.90
C ALA A 82 3.96 -11.46 6.23
N VAL A 83 3.12 -10.73 5.49
CA VAL A 83 1.65 -10.81 5.63
C VAL A 83 1.12 -12.18 5.21
N ASP A 84 1.64 -12.77 4.13
CA ASP A 84 1.28 -14.12 3.70
C ASP A 84 1.60 -15.17 4.76
N GLU A 85 2.81 -15.16 5.28
CA GLU A 85 3.26 -16.10 6.32
C GLU A 85 2.43 -15.93 7.61
N PHE A 86 2.17 -14.69 8.02
CA PHE A 86 1.35 -14.39 9.19
C PHE A 86 -0.10 -14.86 9.03
N SER A 87 -0.71 -14.57 7.88
CA SER A 87 -2.10 -14.98 7.63
C SER A 87 -2.24 -16.50 7.58
N ALA A 88 -1.29 -17.20 6.97
CA ALA A 88 -1.26 -18.65 6.92
C ALA A 88 -1.08 -19.30 8.31
N ALA A 89 -0.29 -18.67 9.21
CA ALA A 89 -0.10 -19.13 10.58
C ALA A 89 -1.28 -18.77 11.50
N SER A 90 -2.15 -17.86 11.10
CA SER A 90 -3.30 -17.42 11.89
C SER A 90 -4.35 -18.54 12.00
N LEU A 91 -4.96 -18.66 13.18
CA LEU A 91 -6.02 -19.65 13.43
C LEU A 91 -7.27 -19.31 12.62
N GLY A 92 -7.89 -20.34 12.04
CA GLY A 92 -9.15 -20.25 11.32
C GLY A 92 -9.14 -20.97 9.97
N ASN A 93 -10.21 -20.79 9.24
CA ASN A 93 -10.36 -21.37 7.90
C ASN A 93 -9.65 -20.47 6.84
N ALA A 94 -9.53 -21.00 5.61
CA ALA A 94 -8.88 -20.31 4.50
C ALA A 94 -9.53 -18.95 4.16
N GLU A 95 -10.85 -18.81 4.35
CA GLU A 95 -11.56 -17.55 4.13
C GLU A 95 -11.12 -16.48 5.12
N ARG A 96 -11.02 -16.83 6.41
CA ARG A 96 -10.53 -15.92 7.45
C ARG A 96 -9.07 -15.52 7.21
N GLN A 97 -8.22 -16.47 6.84
CA GLN A 97 -6.81 -16.20 6.51
C GLN A 97 -6.69 -15.23 5.33
N SER A 98 -7.47 -15.45 4.28
CA SER A 98 -7.53 -14.54 3.13
C SER A 98 -8.05 -13.15 3.50
N SER A 99 -9.05 -13.07 4.37
CA SER A 99 -9.59 -11.80 4.86
C SER A 99 -8.54 -11.02 5.67
N ILE A 100 -7.77 -11.67 6.55
CA ILE A 100 -6.68 -11.06 7.32
C ILE A 100 -5.62 -10.52 6.36
N LYS A 101 -5.17 -11.33 5.41
CA LYS A 101 -4.19 -10.93 4.39
C LYS A 101 -4.64 -9.66 3.66
N ASN A 102 -5.84 -9.69 3.09
CA ASN A 102 -6.37 -8.59 2.30
C ASN A 102 -6.52 -7.31 3.14
N SER A 103 -7.01 -7.44 4.38
CA SER A 103 -7.20 -6.31 5.28
C SER A 103 -5.86 -5.65 5.65
N LEU A 104 -4.86 -6.44 6.07
CA LEU A 104 -3.53 -5.92 6.43
C LEU A 104 -2.85 -5.24 5.24
N THR A 105 -2.85 -5.91 4.08
CA THR A 105 -2.27 -5.35 2.86
C THR A 105 -2.94 -4.02 2.50
N ARG A 106 -4.27 -4.00 2.48
CA ARG A 106 -5.01 -2.78 2.15
C ARG A 106 -4.74 -1.66 3.14
N MET A 107 -4.82 -1.92 4.44
CA MET A 107 -4.63 -0.88 5.47
C MET A 107 -3.24 -0.24 5.37
N VAL A 108 -2.20 -1.05 5.22
CA VAL A 108 -0.82 -0.53 5.14
C VAL A 108 -0.58 0.20 3.83
N MET A 109 -1.00 -0.38 2.69
CA MET A 109 -0.78 0.25 1.39
C MET A 109 -1.57 1.56 1.21
N MET A 110 -2.73 1.70 1.87
CA MET A 110 -3.52 2.94 1.82
C MET A 110 -3.05 4.03 2.79
N SER A 111 -2.21 3.71 3.78
CA SER A 111 -1.75 4.67 4.79
C SER A 111 -0.50 5.45 4.37
N SER A 112 0.07 5.17 3.19
CA SER A 112 1.33 5.77 2.73
C SER A 112 2.45 5.71 3.79
N PRO A 113 2.78 4.51 4.30
CA PRO A 113 3.72 4.37 5.40
C PRO A 113 5.14 4.70 4.97
N THR A 114 5.96 5.14 5.92
CA THR A 114 7.40 5.29 5.74
C THR A 114 8.10 3.92 5.69
N GLU A 115 9.30 3.85 5.11
CA GLU A 115 10.10 2.62 5.09
C GLU A 115 10.39 2.08 6.50
N ASP A 116 10.64 2.97 7.46
CA ASP A 116 10.85 2.62 8.86
C ASP A 116 9.62 1.99 9.51
N GLU A 117 8.43 2.51 9.23
CA GLU A 117 7.18 1.95 9.75
C GLU A 117 6.92 0.56 9.18
N VAL A 118 7.11 0.38 7.87
CA VAL A 118 6.95 -0.92 7.22
C VAL A 118 7.98 -1.93 7.75
N THR A 119 9.24 -1.52 7.93
CA THR A 119 10.29 -2.38 8.47
C THR A 119 9.96 -2.86 9.89
N ARG A 120 9.48 -1.96 10.76
CA ARG A 120 9.04 -2.33 12.12
C ARG A 120 7.84 -3.26 12.11
N LEU A 121 6.88 -3.01 11.20
CA LEU A 121 5.70 -3.86 11.05
C LEU A 121 6.08 -5.27 10.56
N ILE A 122 6.99 -5.38 9.59
CA ILE A 122 7.53 -6.68 9.14
C ILE A 122 8.14 -7.43 10.32
N GLY A 123 8.95 -6.76 11.15
CA GLY A 123 9.52 -7.37 12.35
C GLY A 123 8.45 -7.94 13.28
N GLY A 124 7.43 -7.14 13.58
CA GLY A 124 6.30 -7.57 14.41
C GLY A 124 5.52 -8.76 13.82
N LEU A 125 5.26 -8.74 12.50
CA LEU A 125 4.59 -9.85 11.82
C LEU A 125 5.40 -11.15 11.87
N ILE A 126 6.72 -11.08 11.69
CA ILE A 126 7.61 -12.24 11.77
C ILE A 126 7.61 -12.80 13.20
N ASP A 127 7.66 -11.93 14.23
CA ASP A 127 7.62 -12.37 15.63
C ASP A 127 6.29 -13.04 15.97
N ALA A 128 5.18 -12.44 15.55
CA ALA A 128 3.85 -13.02 15.74
C ALA A 128 3.69 -14.36 15.02
N THR A 129 4.15 -14.46 13.77
CA THR A 129 4.15 -15.70 12.97
C THR A 129 4.93 -16.80 13.68
N THR A 130 6.14 -16.48 14.15
CA THR A 130 6.99 -17.43 14.88
C THR A 130 6.31 -17.95 16.15
N SER A 131 5.65 -17.05 16.88
CA SER A 131 4.91 -17.42 18.11
C SER A 131 3.71 -18.31 17.81
N LEU A 132 2.95 -18.01 16.75
CA LEU A 132 1.81 -18.82 16.32
C LEU A 132 2.24 -20.22 15.86
N GLN A 133 3.30 -20.31 15.06
CA GLN A 133 3.86 -21.58 14.59
C GLN A 133 4.39 -22.42 15.75
N TYR A 134 5.09 -21.79 16.69
CA TYR A 134 5.56 -22.49 17.88
C TYR A 134 4.39 -23.06 18.71
N SER A 135 3.35 -22.28 18.95
CA SER A 135 2.18 -22.71 19.73
C SER A 135 1.33 -23.78 19.05
N SER A 136 1.33 -23.81 17.70
CA SER A 136 0.65 -24.86 16.93
C SER A 136 1.47 -26.14 16.71
N GLY A 137 2.73 -26.17 17.16
CA GLY A 137 3.63 -27.30 16.93
C GLY A 137 4.20 -27.39 15.52
N ASP A 138 4.08 -26.33 14.74
CA ASP A 138 4.63 -26.25 13.38
C ASP A 138 6.12 -25.89 13.44
N ASP A 139 6.99 -26.77 12.95
CA ASP A 139 8.45 -26.61 12.98
C ASP A 139 8.99 -25.54 12.00
N THR A 140 8.14 -24.92 11.20
CA THR A 140 8.55 -23.87 10.24
C THR A 140 9.11 -22.62 10.93
N TRP A 141 8.72 -22.34 12.19
CA TRP A 141 9.28 -21.26 13.01
C TRP A 141 10.81 -21.31 13.13
N ARG A 142 11.42 -22.50 13.08
CA ARG A 142 12.87 -22.68 13.17
C ARG A 142 13.60 -22.13 11.97
N LYS A 143 12.99 -22.19 10.77
CA LYS A 143 13.55 -21.66 9.52
C LYS A 143 13.57 -20.12 9.55
N ASN A 144 12.54 -19.50 10.09
CA ASN A 144 12.42 -18.04 10.18
C ASN A 144 13.42 -17.46 11.19
N ARG A 145 13.72 -18.18 12.28
CA ARG A 145 14.71 -17.76 13.26
C ARG A 145 16.14 -17.78 12.71
N ARG A 146 16.49 -18.74 11.85
CA ARG A 146 17.81 -18.83 11.23
C ARG A 146 18.09 -17.69 10.24
N ARG A 147 17.09 -17.21 9.53
CA ARG A 147 17.21 -16.07 8.59
C ARG A 147 17.51 -14.73 9.28
N ARG A 148 17.30 -14.62 10.59
CA ARG A 148 17.62 -13.41 11.36
C ARG A 148 19.05 -13.35 11.86
N ILE A 149 19.80 -14.44 11.77
CA ILE A 149 21.15 -14.58 12.31
C ILE A 149 22.19 -14.49 11.19
N GLU A 150 21.77 -14.58 9.95
CA GLU A 150 22.58 -14.36 8.73
C GLU A 150 22.33 -12.96 8.18
#